data_e83f47a618bf88cd7d7ff0c8580c0e13
#
_entry.id   e83f47a618bf88cd7d7ff0c8580c0e13
#
_cell.length_a   1.000
_cell.length_b   1.000
_cell.length_c   1.000
_cell.angle_alpha   90.00
_cell.angle_beta   90.00
_cell.angle_gamma   90.00
#
_symmetry.space_group_name_H-M   'P 1'
#
loop_
_entity.id
_entity.type
_entity.pdbx_description
1 polymer ?
#
loop_
_entity_poly.entity_id
_entity_poly.type
_entity_poly.pdbx_seq_one_letter_code
_entity_poly.pdbx_strand_id
1 'polypeptide(L)'
;SSGSHVEYGHDFDMMGDTYTYSYDQSHFNSAHKNALNWMPWDQIQTVNGNYSGRIYAMDQTLVPGRRYALRVAVNTTLDGKSGLDYWVEHRSRFPTNAYLSDGALIYTSDQAPDKNCTDESLKLLDMNPSTPSVSDAGLKAGQSFTDRSNRWKIQVTDQGGSGANSWID
;
A
#
# COMPACT_ATOMS: atom_id res chain seq x y z
N SER A 1 1.69 -13.00 -17.00
CA SER A 1 1.25 -11.76 -17.66
C SER A 1 2.32 -10.69 -17.46
N SER A 2 2.72 -10.02 -18.52
CA SER A 2 3.53 -8.82 -18.45
C SER A 2 2.60 -7.68 -18.05
N GLY A 3 2.72 -7.16 -16.82
CA GLY A 3 2.02 -5.94 -16.43
C GLY A 3 2.55 -4.74 -17.23
N SER A 4 1.71 -3.75 -17.48
CA SER A 4 2.13 -2.44 -18.01
C SER A 4 2.45 -1.49 -16.84
N HIS A 5 3.48 -0.67 -17.02
CA HIS A 5 3.76 0.44 -16.12
C HIS A 5 3.08 1.70 -16.65
N VAL A 6 2.29 2.35 -15.79
CA VAL A 6 1.68 3.65 -16.07
C VAL A 6 2.34 4.66 -15.14
N GLU A 7 3.08 5.60 -15.72
CA GLU A 7 3.72 6.69 -14.98
C GLU A 7 2.63 7.58 -14.37
N TYR A 8 2.79 7.98 -13.10
CA TYR A 8 1.80 8.73 -12.31
C TYR A 8 0.41 8.08 -12.20
N GLY A 9 0.25 6.81 -12.56
CA GLY A 9 -1.04 6.12 -12.64
C GLY A 9 -1.73 5.84 -11.30
N HIS A 10 -1.22 6.38 -10.19
CA HIS A 10 -1.85 6.25 -8.87
C HIS A 10 -2.72 7.46 -8.56
N ASP A 11 -3.99 7.38 -8.90
CA ASP A 11 -4.98 8.47 -8.77
C ASP A 11 -5.21 8.95 -7.33
N PHE A 12 -4.80 8.19 -6.31
CA PHE A 12 -5.07 8.45 -4.90
C PHE A 12 -3.83 8.86 -4.09
N ASP A 13 -2.67 8.94 -4.73
CA ASP A 13 -1.45 9.45 -4.11
C ASP A 13 -1.20 10.88 -4.56
N MET A 14 -0.77 11.74 -3.65
CA MET A 14 -0.41 13.13 -3.97
C MET A 14 0.76 13.24 -4.95
N MET A 15 1.54 12.16 -5.11
CA MET A 15 2.61 12.06 -6.10
C MET A 15 2.16 11.42 -7.42
N GLY A 16 0.87 11.06 -7.54
CA GLY A 16 0.28 10.50 -8.74
C GLY A 16 -0.52 11.53 -9.56
N ASP A 17 -1.19 11.07 -10.61
CA ASP A 17 -2.09 11.90 -11.42
C ASP A 17 -3.44 12.05 -10.73
N THR A 18 -3.62 13.15 -10.00
CA THR A 18 -4.86 13.44 -9.25
C THR A 18 -5.93 14.11 -10.10
N TYR A 19 -5.75 14.23 -11.41
CA TYR A 19 -6.72 14.91 -12.29
C TYR A 19 -8.10 14.23 -12.33
N THR A 20 -8.14 12.92 -12.09
CA THR A 20 -9.38 12.14 -12.13
C THR A 20 -10.19 12.28 -10.83
N TYR A 21 -9.51 12.51 -9.71
CA TYR A 21 -10.12 12.71 -8.40
C TYR A 21 -9.63 14.03 -7.84
N SER A 22 -10.52 14.83 -7.24
CA SER A 22 -10.13 16.12 -6.67
C SER A 22 -9.00 15.96 -5.65
N TYR A 23 -8.11 16.94 -5.54
CA TYR A 23 -6.96 16.96 -4.62
C TYR A 23 -7.32 16.66 -3.16
N ASP A 24 -8.57 16.86 -2.77
CA ASP A 24 -9.09 16.54 -1.43
C ASP A 24 -9.28 15.03 -1.20
N GLN A 25 -9.17 14.20 -2.22
CA GLN A 25 -9.28 12.73 -2.12
C GLN A 25 -7.92 12.02 -2.20
N SER A 26 -6.83 12.72 -2.42
CA SER A 26 -5.50 12.15 -2.44
C SER A 26 -4.81 12.25 -1.06
N HIS A 27 -3.90 11.33 -0.80
CA HIS A 27 -3.09 11.31 0.41
C HIS A 27 -1.76 10.64 0.13
N PHE A 28 -0.67 11.08 0.78
CA PHE A 28 0.60 10.35 0.70
C PHE A 28 0.43 8.92 1.17
N ASN A 29 1.01 7.96 0.45
CA ASN A 29 1.06 6.58 0.88
C ASN A 29 1.95 6.41 2.13
N SER A 30 1.88 5.23 2.75
CA SER A 30 2.58 4.95 4.01
C SER A 30 4.11 5.03 3.90
N ALA A 31 4.67 4.64 2.76
CA ALA A 31 6.11 4.71 2.52
C ALA A 31 6.59 6.17 2.42
N HIS A 32 5.86 7.02 1.68
CA HIS A 32 6.16 8.46 1.63
C HIS A 32 5.98 9.12 2.99
N LYS A 33 4.93 8.80 3.75
CA LYS A 33 4.76 9.32 5.11
C LYS A 33 5.92 8.93 6.02
N ASN A 34 6.43 7.71 5.91
CA ASN A 34 7.59 7.29 6.68
C ASN A 34 8.84 8.06 6.28
N ALA A 35 9.10 8.23 4.97
CA ALA A 35 10.23 9.00 4.46
C ALA A 35 10.19 10.48 4.90
N LEU A 36 9.00 11.06 5.01
CA LEU A 36 8.77 12.41 5.51
C LEU A 36 8.76 12.52 7.05
N ASN A 37 9.00 11.43 7.77
CA ASN A 37 8.87 11.33 9.24
C ASN A 37 7.47 11.65 9.79
N TRP A 38 6.42 11.50 8.98
CA TRP A 38 5.03 11.67 9.40
C TRP A 38 4.40 10.38 9.94
N MET A 39 5.01 9.24 9.62
CA MET A 39 4.67 7.93 10.17
C MET A 39 5.93 7.27 10.71
N PRO A 40 6.12 7.23 12.03
CA PRO A 40 7.33 6.67 12.63
C PRO A 40 7.34 5.13 12.53
N TRP A 41 8.54 4.55 12.64
CA TRP A 41 8.75 3.10 12.47
C TRP A 41 7.98 2.23 13.47
N ASP A 42 7.71 2.75 14.66
CA ASP A 42 6.91 2.05 15.67
C ASP A 42 5.41 1.91 15.28
N GLN A 43 4.98 2.59 14.23
CA GLN A 43 3.65 2.47 13.64
C GLN A 43 3.62 1.60 12.36
N ILE A 44 4.78 1.08 11.96
CA ILE A 44 4.95 0.19 10.81
C ILE A 44 5.38 -1.18 11.30
N GLN A 45 4.72 -2.23 10.84
CA GLN A 45 5.16 -3.59 11.12
C GLN A 45 6.07 -4.08 10.00
N THR A 46 7.36 -4.26 10.29
CA THR A 46 8.26 -4.95 9.37
C THR A 46 8.09 -6.46 9.49
N VAL A 47 7.91 -7.13 8.36
CA VAL A 47 7.65 -8.55 8.25
C VAL A 47 8.77 -9.21 7.45
N ASN A 48 9.45 -10.18 8.06
CA ASN A 48 10.53 -10.96 7.44
C ASN A 48 10.20 -12.46 7.35
N GLY A 49 8.98 -12.86 7.71
CA GLY A 49 8.48 -14.23 7.75
C GLY A 49 6.97 -14.24 7.92
N ASN A 50 6.42 -15.32 8.45
CA ASN A 50 4.98 -15.39 8.69
C ASN A 50 4.52 -14.35 9.70
N TYR A 51 3.46 -13.65 9.38
CA TYR A 51 2.84 -12.64 10.23
C TYR A 51 1.32 -12.68 10.06
N SER A 52 0.61 -12.43 11.14
CA SER A 52 -0.83 -12.14 11.12
C SER A 52 -1.10 -11.03 12.13
N GLY A 53 -1.86 -10.03 11.74
CA GLY A 53 -2.17 -8.90 12.63
C GLY A 53 -2.91 -7.79 11.91
N ARG A 54 -3.42 -6.88 12.72
CA ARG A 54 -4.27 -5.76 12.31
C ARG A 54 -3.48 -4.53 11.95
N ILE A 55 -3.87 -3.87 10.86
CA ILE A 55 -3.47 -2.51 10.55
C ILE A 55 -4.71 -1.60 10.44
N TYR A 56 -4.55 -0.37 10.88
CA TYR A 56 -5.60 0.65 10.86
C TYR A 56 -5.43 1.60 9.68
N ALA A 57 -6.48 2.36 9.39
CA ALA A 57 -6.47 3.32 8.30
C ALA A 57 -5.41 4.41 8.50
N MET A 58 -4.47 4.51 7.56
CA MET A 58 -3.30 5.37 7.66
C MET A 58 -3.55 6.83 7.23
N ASP A 59 -4.68 7.10 6.62
CA ASP A 59 -5.13 8.42 6.17
C ASP A 59 -6.00 9.16 7.20
N GLN A 60 -6.02 8.66 8.42
CA GLN A 60 -6.67 9.25 9.58
C GLN A 60 -5.65 9.77 10.59
N THR A 61 -6.12 10.34 11.71
CA THR A 61 -5.23 10.72 12.82
C THR A 61 -4.56 9.46 13.39
N LEU A 62 -3.24 9.46 13.41
CA LEU A 62 -2.46 8.32 13.91
C LEU A 62 -2.52 8.27 15.45
N VAL A 63 -2.84 7.11 16.00
CA VAL A 63 -2.93 6.86 17.42
C VAL A 63 -1.71 6.05 17.88
N PRO A 64 -0.96 6.47 18.88
CA PRO A 64 0.17 5.71 19.39
C PRO A 64 -0.19 4.27 19.77
N GLY A 65 0.72 3.33 19.50
CA GLY A 65 0.53 1.91 19.77
C GLY A 65 -0.25 1.12 18.72
N ARG A 66 -0.75 1.78 17.67
CA ARG A 66 -1.38 1.11 16.51
C ARG A 66 -0.38 0.92 15.38
N ARG A 67 -0.65 -0.08 14.53
CA ARG A 67 0.06 -0.30 13.26
C ARG A 67 -0.82 0.23 12.12
N TYR A 68 -0.19 0.91 11.17
CA TYR A 68 -0.86 1.57 10.03
C TYR A 68 -0.36 1.09 8.69
N ALA A 69 0.75 0.36 8.69
CA ALA A 69 1.29 -0.26 7.49
C ALA A 69 2.04 -1.54 7.83
N LEU A 70 2.08 -2.46 6.87
CA LEU A 70 3.06 -3.54 6.86
C LEU A 70 4.14 -3.21 5.83
N ARG A 71 5.39 -3.48 6.17
CA ARG A 71 6.52 -3.52 5.26
C ARG A 71 7.02 -4.93 5.18
N VAL A 72 6.78 -5.61 4.07
CA VAL A 72 7.30 -6.95 3.82
C VAL A 72 8.66 -6.83 3.16
N ALA A 73 9.71 -7.13 3.92
CA ALA A 73 11.09 -7.02 3.45
C ALA A 73 11.41 -8.21 2.54
N VAL A 74 11.46 -7.97 1.24
CA VAL A 74 11.81 -8.99 0.25
C VAL A 74 13.30 -8.91 -0.04
N ASN A 75 14.11 -9.66 0.71
CA ASN A 75 15.58 -9.71 0.55
C ASN A 75 16.01 -10.45 -0.73
N THR A 76 15.31 -10.30 -1.83
CA THR A 76 15.62 -10.99 -3.08
C THR A 76 15.60 -10.09 -4.28
N THR A 77 16.53 -10.33 -5.19
CA THR A 77 16.58 -9.76 -6.52
C THR A 77 15.40 -10.26 -7.35
N LEU A 78 14.43 -9.40 -7.62
CA LEU A 78 13.46 -9.60 -8.68
C LEU A 78 13.88 -8.75 -9.87
N ASP A 79 14.04 -9.37 -11.03
CA ASP A 79 14.41 -8.71 -12.29
C ASP A 79 15.72 -7.90 -12.27
N GLY A 80 16.74 -8.36 -11.49
CA GLY A 80 18.04 -7.71 -11.41
C GLY A 80 18.09 -6.48 -10.49
N LYS A 81 16.97 -6.14 -9.82
CA LYS A 81 16.91 -5.09 -8.81
C LYS A 81 16.94 -5.72 -7.43
N SER A 82 17.94 -5.39 -6.63
CA SER A 82 18.05 -5.86 -5.25
C SER A 82 17.08 -5.07 -4.36
N GLY A 83 16.26 -5.79 -3.58
CA GLY A 83 15.58 -5.19 -2.44
C GLY A 83 14.25 -4.54 -2.73
N LEU A 84 13.34 -5.21 -3.48
CA LEU A 84 11.93 -4.78 -3.51
C LEU A 84 11.27 -5.12 -2.18
N ASP A 85 10.71 -4.12 -1.52
CA ASP A 85 9.76 -4.32 -0.42
C ASP A 85 8.33 -4.18 -0.91
N TYR A 86 7.41 -4.92 -0.28
CA TYR A 86 5.99 -4.63 -0.38
C TYR A 86 5.58 -3.77 0.80
N TRP A 87 4.80 -2.74 0.51
CA TRP A 87 4.11 -1.95 1.50
C TRP A 87 2.62 -2.22 1.39
N VAL A 88 1.99 -2.47 2.53
CA VAL A 88 0.55 -2.74 2.61
C VAL A 88 -0.07 -1.71 3.52
N GLU A 89 -1.12 -1.04 3.06
CA GLU A 89 -1.83 -0.01 3.81
C GLU A 89 -3.34 -0.14 3.65
N HIS A 90 -4.08 0.46 4.57
CA HIS A 90 -5.52 0.62 4.50
C HIS A 90 -5.89 2.09 4.59
N ARG A 91 -6.98 2.49 3.92
CA ARG A 91 -7.51 3.86 3.91
C ARG A 91 -9.00 3.87 4.26
N SER A 92 -9.47 4.97 4.86
CA SER A 92 -10.88 5.12 5.24
C SER A 92 -11.39 6.57 5.25
N ARG A 93 -10.52 7.53 4.92
CA ARG A 93 -10.87 8.96 5.00
C ARG A 93 -11.98 9.34 4.03
N PHE A 94 -12.04 8.69 2.90
CA PHE A 94 -13.00 8.96 1.82
C PHE A 94 -13.99 7.81 1.65
N PRO A 95 -14.93 7.62 2.58
CA PRO A 95 -15.83 6.46 2.59
C PRO A 95 -16.80 6.43 1.38
N THR A 96 -17.00 7.56 0.70
CA THR A 96 -17.74 7.62 -0.56
C THR A 96 -16.96 7.04 -1.73
N ASN A 97 -15.65 6.89 -1.59
CA ASN A 97 -14.81 6.20 -2.54
C ASN A 97 -14.52 4.78 -2.03
N ALA A 98 -15.45 3.86 -2.34
CA ALA A 98 -15.35 2.47 -1.92
C ALA A 98 -14.06 1.78 -2.40
N TYR A 99 -13.48 2.26 -3.49
CA TYR A 99 -12.23 1.70 -4.02
C TYR A 99 -11.03 1.92 -3.08
N LEU A 100 -11.03 3.01 -2.31
CA LEU A 100 -9.96 3.30 -1.34
C LEU A 100 -10.18 2.63 0.00
N SER A 101 -11.43 2.47 0.41
CA SER A 101 -11.79 1.99 1.74
C SER A 101 -12.07 0.48 1.80
N ASP A 102 -12.02 -0.21 0.66
CA ASP A 102 -12.32 -1.64 0.57
C ASP A 102 -11.03 -2.46 0.39
N GLY A 103 -10.50 -2.94 1.52
CA GLY A 103 -9.33 -3.80 1.57
C GLY A 103 -8.00 -3.06 1.73
N ALA A 104 -6.95 -3.64 1.17
CA ALA A 104 -5.57 -3.17 1.25
C ALA A 104 -5.07 -2.61 -0.08
N LEU A 105 -4.33 -1.51 -0.04
CA LEU A 105 -3.49 -1.06 -1.14
C LEU A 105 -2.09 -1.64 -0.97
N ILE A 106 -1.54 -2.19 -2.03
CA ILE A 106 -0.21 -2.83 -2.03
C ILE A 106 0.70 -2.08 -2.99
N TYR A 107 1.86 -1.69 -2.50
CA TYR A 107 2.91 -1.02 -3.28
C TYR A 107 4.18 -1.83 -3.29
N THR A 108 4.96 -1.70 -4.35
CA THR A 108 6.38 -2.08 -4.32
C THR A 108 7.24 -0.86 -4.13
N SER A 109 8.33 -0.98 -3.39
CA SER A 109 9.36 0.05 -3.29
C SER A 109 10.73 -0.53 -3.58
N ASP A 110 11.58 0.19 -4.32
CA ASP A 110 13.00 -0.13 -4.47
C ASP A 110 13.73 0.24 -3.17
N GLN A 111 14.39 -0.73 -2.56
CA GLN A 111 15.21 -0.53 -1.37
C GLN A 111 16.66 -0.16 -1.72
N ALA A 112 16.89 0.96 -2.32
CA ALA A 112 18.22 1.53 -2.21
C ALA A 112 18.22 2.44 -0.97
N PRO A 113 18.98 2.13 0.09
CA PRO A 113 18.96 2.92 1.33
C PRO A 113 19.50 4.35 1.16
N ASP A 114 20.05 4.66 0.02
CA ASP A 114 20.64 5.93 -0.40
C ASP A 114 19.77 6.68 -1.43
N LYS A 115 18.72 6.10 -1.92
CA LYS A 115 17.78 6.81 -2.79
C LYS A 115 16.70 7.43 -1.91
N ASN A 116 16.76 8.73 -1.76
CA ASN A 116 15.59 9.54 -1.41
C ASN A 116 14.41 8.98 -2.21
N CYS A 117 13.24 8.82 -1.59
CA CYS A 117 12.03 8.36 -2.26
C CYS A 117 11.79 9.18 -3.52
N THR A 118 12.47 8.81 -4.60
CA THR A 118 12.26 9.39 -5.93
C THR A 118 11.13 8.63 -6.58
N ASP A 119 10.33 9.32 -7.34
CA ASP A 119 9.03 8.90 -7.90
C ASP A 119 9.04 7.54 -8.63
N GLU A 120 10.20 7.07 -9.07
CA GLU A 120 10.33 5.80 -9.80
C GLU A 120 10.31 4.55 -8.91
N SER A 121 10.42 4.71 -7.58
CA SER A 121 10.61 3.57 -6.68
C SER A 121 9.31 2.98 -6.11
N LEU A 122 8.23 3.76 -6.04
CA LEU A 122 6.96 3.33 -5.48
C LEU A 122 5.94 3.07 -6.60
N LYS A 123 5.43 1.84 -6.65
CA LYS A 123 4.45 1.42 -7.66
C LYS A 123 3.26 0.77 -6.98
N LEU A 124 2.06 1.32 -7.19
CA LEU A 124 0.81 0.66 -6.82
C LEU A 124 0.66 -0.62 -7.66
N LEU A 125 0.34 -1.72 -7.01
CA LEU A 125 -0.02 -2.96 -7.66
C LEU A 125 -1.54 -3.02 -7.84
N ASP A 126 -1.96 -3.22 -9.07
CA ASP A 126 -3.36 -3.43 -9.40
C ASP A 126 -3.75 -4.89 -9.09
N MET A 127 -4.62 -5.07 -8.10
CA MET A 127 -5.14 -6.39 -7.72
C MET A 127 -6.32 -6.83 -8.60
N ASN A 128 -6.81 -5.95 -9.47
CA ASN A 128 -7.90 -6.26 -10.42
C ASN A 128 -7.52 -5.91 -11.88
N PRO A 129 -6.47 -6.49 -12.45
CA PRO A 129 -5.95 -6.12 -13.77
C PRO A 129 -6.88 -6.48 -14.93
N SER A 130 -8.08 -6.97 -14.65
CA SER A 130 -9.13 -7.21 -15.66
C SER A 130 -9.92 -5.96 -16.00
N THR A 131 -9.81 -4.91 -15.21
CA THR A 131 -10.41 -3.59 -15.48
C THR A 131 -9.36 -2.64 -16.05
N PRO A 132 -9.76 -1.63 -16.82
CA PRO A 132 -8.81 -0.63 -17.35
C PRO A 132 -8.44 0.45 -16.33
N SER A 133 -9.03 0.45 -15.14
CA SER A 133 -8.86 1.48 -14.12
C SER A 133 -8.11 0.93 -12.91
N VAL A 134 -7.14 1.69 -12.42
CA VAL A 134 -6.45 1.40 -11.14
C VAL A 134 -7.26 1.82 -9.91
N SER A 135 -8.44 2.40 -10.11
CA SER A 135 -9.29 2.84 -8.99
C SER A 135 -9.81 1.68 -8.13
N ASP A 136 -9.81 0.46 -8.65
CA ASP A 136 -10.21 -0.77 -7.95
C ASP A 136 -9.01 -1.69 -7.64
N ALA A 137 -7.80 -1.13 -7.57
CA ALA A 137 -6.58 -1.85 -7.31
C ALA A 137 -6.49 -2.49 -5.90
N GLY A 138 -7.44 -2.24 -5.01
CA GLY A 138 -7.42 -2.76 -3.64
C GLY A 138 -7.58 -4.29 -3.56
N LEU A 139 -6.78 -4.92 -2.69
CA LEU A 139 -6.93 -6.33 -2.32
C LEU A 139 -8.04 -6.45 -1.28
N LYS A 140 -9.19 -6.99 -1.66
CA LYS A 140 -10.39 -7.06 -0.82
C LYS A 140 -10.34 -8.19 0.20
N ALA A 141 -11.16 -8.09 1.24
CA ALA A 141 -11.31 -9.16 2.24
C ALA A 141 -11.68 -10.50 1.56
N GLY A 142 -11.02 -11.57 1.99
CA GLY A 142 -11.10 -12.90 1.39
C GLY A 142 -10.19 -13.13 0.19
N GLN A 143 -9.59 -12.09 -0.37
CA GLN A 143 -8.66 -12.20 -1.49
C GLN A 143 -7.20 -12.35 -1.02
N SER A 144 -6.35 -12.83 -1.93
CA SER A 144 -4.92 -12.92 -1.69
C SER A 144 -4.12 -12.54 -2.93
N PHE A 145 -3.00 -11.89 -2.69
CA PHE A 145 -1.95 -11.62 -3.66
C PHE A 145 -0.78 -12.57 -3.39
N THR A 146 -0.25 -13.19 -4.44
CA THR A 146 0.99 -13.98 -4.36
C THR A 146 2.01 -13.35 -5.28
N ASP A 147 3.18 -13.07 -4.75
CA ASP A 147 4.26 -12.47 -5.52
C ASP A 147 4.76 -13.43 -6.62
N ARG A 148 5.40 -12.87 -7.66
CA ARG A 148 5.89 -13.64 -8.80
C ARG A 148 6.89 -14.75 -8.42
N SER A 149 7.61 -14.58 -7.31
CA SER A 149 8.57 -15.57 -6.81
C SER A 149 7.92 -16.71 -6.03
N ASN A 150 6.61 -16.65 -5.76
CA ASN A 150 5.84 -17.55 -4.88
C ASN A 150 6.41 -17.64 -3.44
N ARG A 151 7.17 -16.63 -3.01
CA ARG A 151 7.75 -16.58 -1.66
C ARG A 151 6.85 -15.88 -0.66
N TRP A 152 6.08 -14.90 -1.13
CA TRP A 152 5.21 -14.10 -0.30
C TRP A 152 3.77 -14.23 -0.77
N LYS A 153 2.90 -14.45 0.19
CA LYS A 153 1.46 -14.37 0.00
C LYS A 153 0.92 -13.36 1.00
N ILE A 154 0.25 -12.33 0.49
CA ILE A 154 -0.47 -11.33 1.29
C ILE A 154 -1.95 -11.64 1.15
N GLN A 155 -2.68 -11.70 2.25
CA GLN A 155 -4.10 -11.97 2.27
C GLN A 155 -4.78 -11.00 3.23
N VAL A 156 -5.88 -10.40 2.82
CA VAL A 156 -6.80 -9.70 3.70
C VAL A 156 -7.85 -10.72 4.15
N THR A 157 -7.84 -11.04 5.44
CA THR A 157 -8.75 -12.06 6.00
C THR A 157 -10.07 -11.46 6.46
N ASP A 158 -10.02 -10.23 6.96
CA ASP A 158 -11.21 -9.52 7.45
C ASP A 158 -11.00 -8.00 7.38
N GLN A 159 -12.08 -7.25 7.47
CA GLN A 159 -12.06 -5.78 7.55
C GLN A 159 -13.24 -5.27 8.34
N GLY A 160 -13.09 -4.10 8.97
CA GLY A 160 -14.18 -3.52 9.76
C GLY A 160 -13.88 -2.14 10.32
N GLY A 161 -14.74 -1.71 11.22
CA GLY A 161 -14.65 -0.38 11.83
C GLY A 161 -15.03 0.75 10.88
N SER A 162 -14.77 1.99 11.29
CA SER A 162 -15.01 3.19 10.49
C SER A 162 -14.11 4.34 10.93
N GLY A 163 -13.82 5.28 10.02
CA GLY A 163 -12.96 6.43 10.29
C GLY A 163 -11.60 6.00 10.84
N ALA A 164 -11.13 6.63 11.91
CA ALA A 164 -9.86 6.30 12.54
C ALA A 164 -9.81 4.89 13.20
N ASN A 165 -10.94 4.23 13.33
CA ASN A 165 -11.04 2.85 13.81
C ASN A 165 -11.29 1.84 12.68
N SER A 166 -11.25 2.25 11.43
CA SER A 166 -11.27 1.35 10.28
C SER A 166 -9.99 0.53 10.23
N TRP A 167 -10.10 -0.76 9.91
CA TRP A 167 -8.99 -1.70 9.96
C TRP A 167 -9.15 -2.84 8.96
N ILE A 168 -8.03 -3.49 8.67
CA ILE A 168 -7.93 -4.78 7.99
C ILE A 168 -7.04 -5.74 8.79
N ASP A 169 -7.31 -7.05 8.68
CA ASP A 169 -6.50 -8.16 9.21
C ASP A 169 -5.91 -9.00 8.09
#